data_8f6b44bfc44eb807bce5bfc5507471bd
#
_entry.id   8f6b44bfc44eb807bce5bfc5507471bd
#
_cell.length_a   1.000
_cell.length_b   1.000
_cell.length_c   1.000
_cell.angle_alpha   90.00
_cell.angle_beta   90.00
_cell.angle_gamma   90.00
#
_symmetry.space_group_name_H-M   'P 1'
#
loop_
_entity.id
_entity.type
_entity.pdbx_description
1 polymer ?
#
loop_
_entity_poly.entity_id
_entity_poly.type
_entity_poly.pdbx_seq_one_letter_code
_entity_poly.pdbx_strand_id
1 'polypeptide(L)'
;ALFRHFPTKDALWTAVMEWVAERLMARIERAVVGAPTALDALRAMCLAHVDFVLEHPGVPRMMFGELQRAEASAPKRMAQTLIRRYGERVRALLEAGQAAGAVTADIDLDAATTLFIGTVQGLVMQSLLAGEPERISREAPAVLALYLRAIRRHP
;
A
#
# COMPACT_ATOMS: atom_id res chain seq x y z
N ALA A 1 7.44 -31.85 1.23
CA ALA A 1 8.50 -30.97 1.75
C ALA A 1 7.95 -29.72 2.45
N LEU A 2 6.91 -29.05 1.90
CA LEU A 2 6.34 -27.80 2.45
C LEU A 2 5.75 -27.99 3.85
N PHE A 3 4.96 -29.03 4.07
CA PHE A 3 4.33 -29.38 5.36
C PHE A 3 5.33 -29.78 6.47
N ARG A 4 6.58 -29.99 6.11
CA ARG A 4 7.66 -30.27 7.06
C ARG A 4 8.12 -29.00 7.79
N HIS A 5 7.96 -27.83 7.17
CA HIS A 5 8.34 -26.53 7.69
C HIS A 5 7.14 -25.75 8.24
N PHE A 6 5.95 -26.01 7.72
CA PHE A 6 4.71 -25.32 8.13
C PHE A 6 3.65 -26.37 8.50
N PRO A 7 3.48 -26.65 9.81
CA PRO A 7 2.60 -27.72 10.27
C PRO A 7 1.11 -27.42 10.01
N THR A 8 0.74 -26.17 9.79
CA THR A 8 -0.63 -25.75 9.51
C THR A 8 -0.68 -24.77 8.35
N LYS A 9 -1.86 -24.65 7.70
CA LYS A 9 -2.12 -23.65 6.66
C LYS A 9 -1.96 -22.24 7.22
N ASP A 10 -2.41 -22.00 8.45
CA ASP A 10 -2.30 -20.67 9.10
C ASP A 10 -0.83 -20.32 9.39
N ALA A 11 0.01 -21.29 9.78
CA ALA A 11 1.44 -21.07 9.96
C ALA A 11 2.12 -20.66 8.64
N LEU A 12 1.77 -21.31 7.53
CA LEU A 12 2.25 -20.96 6.20
C LEU A 12 1.81 -19.55 5.81
N TRP A 13 0.52 -19.24 5.96
CA TRP A 13 -0.01 -17.92 5.61
C TRP A 13 0.58 -16.81 6.48
N THR A 14 0.79 -17.07 7.77
CA THR A 14 1.45 -16.12 8.68
C THR A 14 2.86 -15.79 8.18
N ALA A 15 3.66 -16.80 7.87
CA ALA A 15 5.01 -16.61 7.33
C ALA A 15 5.02 -15.85 5.99
N VAL A 16 4.05 -16.12 5.11
CA VAL A 16 3.91 -15.37 3.85
C VAL A 16 3.55 -13.91 4.13
N MET A 17 2.66 -13.63 5.08
CA MET A 17 2.28 -12.26 5.42
C MET A 17 3.42 -11.49 6.09
N GLU A 18 4.24 -12.14 6.91
CA GLU A 18 5.47 -11.55 7.47
C GLU A 18 6.43 -11.17 6.35
N TRP A 19 6.70 -12.09 5.45
CA TRP A 19 7.56 -11.84 4.29
C TRP A 19 7.04 -10.68 3.42
N VAL A 20 5.72 -10.63 3.14
CA VAL A 20 5.08 -9.56 2.37
C VAL A 20 5.27 -8.21 3.08
N ALA A 21 4.99 -8.17 4.39
CA ALA A 21 5.11 -6.94 5.17
C ALA A 21 6.54 -6.39 5.16
N GLU A 22 7.52 -7.25 5.40
CA GLU A 22 8.94 -6.86 5.38
C GLU A 22 9.40 -6.39 4.00
N ARG A 23 9.08 -7.16 2.95
CA ARG A 23 9.53 -6.85 1.58
C ARG A 23 8.88 -5.60 1.03
N LEU A 24 7.56 -5.46 1.21
CA LEU A 24 6.84 -4.29 0.74
C LEU A 24 7.32 -3.02 1.46
N MET A 25 7.39 -3.05 2.80
CA MET A 25 7.82 -1.87 3.57
C MET A 25 9.27 -1.50 3.29
N ALA A 26 10.17 -2.47 3.17
CA ALA A 26 11.56 -2.20 2.81
C ALA A 26 11.69 -1.59 1.39
N ARG A 27 10.87 -2.04 0.43
CA ARG A 27 10.83 -1.47 -0.92
C ARG A 27 10.33 -0.03 -0.90
N ILE A 28 9.27 0.25 -0.15
CA ILE A 28 8.71 1.58 0.04
C ILE A 28 9.75 2.53 0.65
N GLU A 29 10.40 2.13 1.73
CA GLU A 29 11.42 2.98 2.37
C GLU A 29 12.58 3.31 1.43
N ARG A 30 13.06 2.35 0.65
CA ARG A 30 14.09 2.62 -0.37
C ARG A 30 13.64 3.63 -1.44
N ALA A 31 12.37 3.53 -1.86
CA ALA A 31 11.83 4.45 -2.87
C ALA A 31 11.65 5.87 -2.31
N VAL A 32 11.27 6.00 -1.05
CA VAL A 32 10.99 7.27 -0.39
C VAL A 32 12.27 8.04 -0.04
N VAL A 33 13.34 7.34 0.37
CA VAL A 33 14.61 7.98 0.79
C VAL A 33 15.22 8.87 -0.29
N GLY A 34 15.04 8.56 -1.58
CA GLY A 34 15.57 9.36 -2.69
C GLY A 34 14.66 10.49 -3.16
N ALA A 35 13.47 10.64 -2.57
CA ALA A 35 12.47 11.61 -3.05
C ALA A 35 12.79 13.04 -2.56
N PRO A 36 12.80 14.04 -3.45
CA PRO A 36 13.17 15.43 -3.10
C PRO A 36 12.10 16.14 -2.28
N THR A 37 10.82 15.75 -2.44
CA THR A 37 9.69 16.35 -1.72
C THR A 37 8.76 15.29 -1.13
N ALA A 38 7.91 15.69 -0.17
CA ALA A 38 6.89 14.80 0.39
C ALA A 38 5.89 14.30 -0.68
N LEU A 39 5.55 15.11 -1.67
CA LEU A 39 4.67 14.72 -2.78
C LEU A 39 5.37 13.71 -3.71
N ASP A 40 6.66 13.87 -3.97
CA ASP A 40 7.45 12.90 -4.72
C ASP A 40 7.62 11.60 -3.93
N ALA A 41 7.76 11.68 -2.61
CA ALA A 41 7.80 10.51 -1.73
C ALA A 41 6.49 9.71 -1.76
N LEU A 42 5.32 10.37 -1.70
CA LEU A 42 4.02 9.72 -1.85
C LEU A 42 3.88 9.07 -3.24
N ARG A 43 4.36 9.74 -4.28
CA ARG A 43 4.40 9.16 -5.63
C ARG A 43 5.28 7.91 -5.69
N ALA A 44 6.49 7.99 -5.16
CA ALA A 44 7.45 6.88 -5.13
C ALA A 44 6.90 5.68 -4.34
N MET A 45 6.25 5.94 -3.20
CA MET A 45 5.60 4.93 -2.37
C MET A 45 4.50 4.17 -3.13
N CYS A 46 3.62 4.91 -3.84
CA CYS A 46 2.55 4.29 -4.64
C CYS A 46 3.13 3.42 -5.76
N LEU A 47 4.07 3.95 -6.54
CA LEU A 47 4.67 3.21 -7.67
C LEU A 47 5.47 1.99 -7.19
N ALA A 48 6.21 2.10 -6.08
CA ALA A 48 6.90 0.96 -5.47
C ALA A 48 5.93 -0.16 -5.03
N HIS A 49 4.75 0.21 -4.54
CA HIS A 49 3.70 -0.76 -4.21
C HIS A 49 3.12 -1.40 -5.48
N VAL A 50 2.84 -0.62 -6.52
CA VAL A 50 2.37 -1.13 -7.82
C VAL A 50 3.34 -2.16 -8.40
N ASP A 51 4.62 -1.83 -8.42
CA ASP A 51 5.66 -2.75 -8.90
C ASP A 51 5.74 -4.04 -8.07
N PHE A 52 5.60 -3.91 -6.74
CA PHE A 52 5.55 -5.08 -5.86
C PHE A 52 4.38 -6.01 -6.18
N VAL A 53 3.20 -5.46 -6.45
CA VAL A 53 2.00 -6.24 -6.81
C VAL A 53 2.19 -6.94 -8.16
N LEU A 54 2.80 -6.27 -9.14
CA LEU A 54 3.09 -6.86 -10.45
C LEU A 54 4.08 -8.03 -10.36
N GLU A 55 5.09 -7.91 -9.51
CA GLU A 55 6.07 -8.97 -9.27
C GLU A 55 5.49 -10.14 -8.47
N HIS A 56 4.46 -9.88 -7.65
CA HIS A 56 3.87 -10.85 -6.73
C HIS A 56 2.33 -10.91 -6.84
N PRO A 57 1.76 -11.26 -8.01
CA PRO A 57 0.33 -11.16 -8.27
C PRO A 57 -0.55 -12.08 -7.41
N GLY A 58 0.05 -13.08 -6.76
CA GLY A 58 -0.64 -13.95 -5.80
C GLY A 58 -0.91 -13.29 -4.45
N VAL A 59 -0.13 -12.28 -4.07
CA VAL A 59 -0.23 -11.60 -2.76
C VAL A 59 -1.57 -10.90 -2.57
N PRO A 60 -2.05 -10.04 -3.49
CA PRO A 60 -3.36 -9.41 -3.34
C PRO A 60 -4.51 -10.40 -3.23
N ARG A 61 -4.49 -11.47 -4.04
CA ARG A 61 -5.52 -12.52 -4.01
C ARG A 61 -5.58 -13.20 -2.64
N MET A 62 -4.41 -13.51 -2.08
CA MET A 62 -4.30 -14.10 -0.76
C MET A 62 -4.82 -13.15 0.32
N MET A 63 -4.42 -11.88 0.28
CA MET A 63 -4.86 -10.86 1.24
C MET A 63 -6.38 -10.66 1.21
N PHE A 64 -6.98 -10.49 0.04
CA PHE A 64 -8.42 -10.33 -0.10
C PHE A 64 -9.18 -11.57 0.38
N GLY A 65 -8.69 -12.77 0.07
CA GLY A 65 -9.27 -14.02 0.57
C GLY A 65 -9.23 -14.11 2.10
N GLU A 66 -8.13 -13.69 2.72
CA GLU A 66 -7.97 -13.73 4.17
C GLU A 66 -8.84 -12.68 4.89
N LEU A 67 -8.98 -11.48 4.31
CA LEU A 67 -9.82 -10.42 4.86
C LEU A 67 -11.32 -10.77 4.83
N GLN A 68 -11.76 -11.66 3.91
CA GLN A 68 -13.14 -12.12 3.83
C GLN A 68 -13.50 -13.18 4.89
N ARG A 69 -12.52 -13.79 5.57
CA ARG A 69 -12.80 -14.73 6.65
C ARG A 69 -13.46 -14.02 7.82
N ALA A 70 -14.57 -14.61 8.33
CA ALA A 70 -15.30 -14.03 9.47
C ALA A 70 -14.48 -14.08 10.76
N GLU A 71 -13.67 -15.12 10.93
CA GLU A 71 -12.87 -15.35 12.13
C GLU A 71 -11.58 -14.52 12.13
N ALA A 72 -11.13 -14.14 13.34
CA ALA A 72 -9.83 -13.52 13.54
C ALA A 72 -8.73 -14.58 13.42
N SER A 73 -7.99 -14.57 12.31
CA SER A 73 -6.83 -15.43 12.08
C SER A 73 -5.52 -14.68 12.34
N ALA A 74 -4.43 -15.41 12.58
CA ALA A 74 -3.10 -14.80 12.67
C ALA A 74 -2.70 -14.06 11.38
N PRO A 75 -2.89 -14.61 10.18
CA PRO A 75 -2.65 -13.90 8.92
C PRO A 75 -3.48 -12.62 8.79
N LYS A 76 -4.75 -12.64 9.22
CA LYS A 76 -5.62 -11.45 9.19
C LYS A 76 -5.10 -10.34 10.10
N ARG A 77 -4.65 -10.66 11.31
CA ARG A 77 -4.03 -9.68 12.23
C ARG A 77 -2.75 -9.09 11.64
N MET A 78 -1.96 -9.89 10.95
CA MET A 78 -0.75 -9.42 10.28
C MET A 78 -1.05 -8.48 9.11
N ALA A 79 -2.08 -8.78 8.31
CA ALA A 79 -2.56 -7.90 7.25
C ALA A 79 -3.03 -6.55 7.84
N GLN A 80 -3.76 -6.56 8.95
CA GLN A 80 -4.17 -5.35 9.66
C GLN A 80 -2.97 -4.55 10.17
N THR A 81 -1.95 -5.22 10.71
CA THR A 81 -0.71 -4.58 11.16
C THR A 81 0.05 -3.95 9.99
N LEU A 82 0.13 -4.62 8.85
CA LEU A 82 0.73 -4.06 7.63
C LEU A 82 0.00 -2.80 7.16
N ILE A 83 -1.34 -2.84 7.08
CA ILE A 83 -2.16 -1.69 6.67
C ILE A 83 -1.93 -0.51 7.64
N ARG A 84 -1.87 -0.76 8.95
CA ARG A 84 -1.58 0.29 9.94
C ARG A 84 -0.21 0.91 9.73
N ARG A 85 0.86 0.11 9.61
CA ARG A 85 2.23 0.59 9.34
C ARG A 85 2.32 1.39 8.05
N TYR A 86 1.64 0.92 7.02
CA TYR A 86 1.54 1.62 5.74
C TYR A 86 0.86 2.98 5.91
N GLY A 87 -0.26 3.03 6.63
CA GLY A 87 -0.99 4.26 6.94
C GLY A 87 -0.16 5.25 7.77
N GLU A 88 0.55 4.78 8.79
CA GLU A 88 1.48 5.60 9.60
C GLU A 88 2.54 6.26 8.70
N ARG A 89 3.05 5.54 7.71
CA ARG A 89 4.04 6.08 6.77
C ARG A 89 3.45 7.13 5.84
N VAL A 90 2.26 6.89 5.28
CA VAL A 90 1.54 7.88 4.46
C VAL A 90 1.28 9.14 5.27
N ARG A 91 0.76 9.00 6.48
CA ARG A 91 0.50 10.12 7.38
C ARG A 91 1.75 10.96 7.66
N ALA A 92 2.86 10.33 7.98
CA ALA A 92 4.14 11.01 8.22
C ALA A 92 4.61 11.82 7.00
N LEU A 93 4.40 11.31 5.79
CA LEU A 93 4.72 12.04 4.55
C LEU A 93 3.78 13.22 4.33
N LEU A 94 2.50 13.08 4.65
CA LEU A 94 1.53 14.19 4.59
C LEU A 94 1.87 15.29 5.59
N GLU A 95 2.21 14.94 6.83
CA GLU A 95 2.65 15.87 7.88
C GLU A 95 3.92 16.62 7.45
N ALA A 96 4.91 15.91 6.91
CA ALA A 96 6.12 16.53 6.36
C ALA A 96 5.79 17.47 5.19
N GLY A 97 4.84 17.11 4.34
CA GLY A 97 4.35 17.94 3.24
C GLY A 97 3.65 19.22 3.72
N GLN A 98 2.85 19.14 4.79
CA GLN A 98 2.25 20.32 5.43
C GLN A 98 3.31 21.24 6.03
N ALA A 99 4.25 20.67 6.77
CA ALA A 99 5.35 21.44 7.37
C ALA A 99 6.21 22.17 6.32
N ALA A 100 6.41 21.56 5.14
CA ALA A 100 7.11 22.15 4.01
C ALA A 100 6.24 23.11 3.16
N GLY A 101 4.95 23.25 3.46
CA GLY A 101 4.02 24.07 2.68
C GLY A 101 3.65 23.51 1.30
N ALA A 102 3.93 22.24 1.04
CA ALA A 102 3.59 21.56 -0.22
C ALA A 102 2.19 20.95 -0.19
N VAL A 103 1.73 20.52 0.97
CA VAL A 103 0.38 20.00 1.24
C VAL A 103 -0.44 21.09 1.91
N THR A 104 -1.74 21.18 1.56
CA THR A 104 -2.64 22.18 2.15
C THR A 104 -2.77 21.99 3.66
N ALA A 105 -2.80 23.08 4.42
CA ALA A 105 -2.74 23.05 5.88
C ALA A 105 -4.04 22.57 6.52
N ASP A 106 -5.16 22.74 5.85
CA ASP A 106 -6.52 22.45 6.32
C ASP A 106 -7.03 21.07 5.93
N ILE A 107 -6.19 20.23 5.29
CA ILE A 107 -6.59 18.87 4.93
C ILE A 107 -6.67 17.97 6.17
N ASP A 108 -7.73 17.18 6.23
CA ASP A 108 -7.83 16.09 7.19
C ASP A 108 -6.83 14.98 6.83
N LEU A 109 -5.80 14.82 7.65
CA LEU A 109 -4.73 13.86 7.42
C LEU A 109 -5.20 12.39 7.48
N ASP A 110 -6.20 12.09 8.31
CA ASP A 110 -6.75 10.73 8.40
C ASP A 110 -7.57 10.39 7.15
N ALA A 111 -8.37 11.34 6.68
CA ALA A 111 -9.11 11.21 5.44
C ALA A 111 -8.17 11.09 4.23
N ALA A 112 -7.13 11.93 4.16
CA ALA A 112 -6.13 11.87 3.09
C ALA A 112 -5.35 10.56 3.09
N THR A 113 -5.00 10.04 4.27
CA THR A 113 -4.34 8.74 4.44
C THR A 113 -5.26 7.60 3.97
N THR A 114 -6.52 7.61 4.40
CA THR A 114 -7.53 6.61 4.00
C THR A 114 -7.76 6.63 2.49
N LEU A 115 -7.86 7.82 1.90
CA LEU A 115 -8.03 7.99 0.46
C LEU A 115 -6.82 7.45 -0.33
N PHE A 116 -5.59 7.71 0.15
CA PHE A 116 -4.38 7.17 -0.48
C PHE A 116 -4.38 5.65 -0.50
N ILE A 117 -4.64 5.02 0.65
CA ILE A 117 -4.70 3.56 0.78
C ILE A 117 -5.81 3.00 -0.10
N GLY A 118 -7.02 3.58 -0.04
CA GLY A 118 -8.16 3.17 -0.85
C GLY A 118 -7.89 3.31 -2.35
N THR A 119 -7.16 4.33 -2.76
CA THR A 119 -6.73 4.52 -4.16
C THR A 119 -5.86 3.35 -4.63
N VAL A 120 -4.83 2.98 -3.87
CA VAL A 120 -3.96 1.85 -4.21
C VAL A 120 -4.73 0.54 -4.20
N GLN A 121 -5.53 0.30 -3.16
CA GLN A 121 -6.36 -0.91 -3.04
C GLN A 121 -7.37 -1.01 -4.19
N GLY A 122 -8.00 0.09 -4.58
CA GLY A 122 -8.93 0.16 -5.70
C GLY A 122 -8.27 -0.18 -7.04
N LEU A 123 -7.08 0.35 -7.31
CA LEU A 123 -6.29 0.02 -8.50
C LEU A 123 -5.97 -1.48 -8.55
N VAL A 124 -5.51 -2.05 -7.44
CA VAL A 124 -5.22 -3.50 -7.33
C VAL A 124 -6.48 -4.33 -7.57
N MET A 125 -7.59 -3.99 -6.90
CA MET A 125 -8.85 -4.72 -7.03
C MET A 125 -9.39 -4.68 -8.46
N GLN A 126 -9.37 -3.51 -9.11
CA GLN A 126 -9.86 -3.36 -10.48
C GLN A 126 -9.01 -4.16 -11.47
N SER A 127 -7.69 -4.20 -11.30
CA SER A 127 -6.81 -5.01 -12.13
C SER A 127 -7.07 -6.52 -11.99
N LEU A 128 -7.35 -6.97 -10.77
CA LEU A 128 -7.72 -8.37 -10.49
C LEU A 128 -9.06 -8.73 -11.10
N LEU A 129 -10.08 -7.87 -10.97
CA LEU A 129 -11.42 -8.09 -11.53
C LEU A 129 -11.38 -8.13 -13.06
N ALA A 130 -10.56 -7.30 -13.69
CA ALA A 130 -10.39 -7.29 -15.13
C ALA A 130 -9.57 -8.49 -15.64
N GLY A 131 -8.84 -9.19 -14.77
CA GLY A 131 -7.89 -10.21 -15.19
C GLY A 131 -6.68 -9.67 -15.94
N GLU A 132 -6.41 -8.35 -15.83
CA GLU A 132 -5.33 -7.62 -16.50
C GLU A 132 -4.36 -7.01 -15.45
N PRO A 133 -3.35 -7.75 -14.97
CA PRO A 133 -2.40 -7.24 -13.97
C PRO A 133 -1.70 -5.95 -14.42
N GLU A 134 -1.34 -5.85 -15.68
CA GLU A 134 -0.66 -4.68 -16.29
C GLU A 134 -1.51 -3.39 -16.24
N ARG A 135 -2.82 -3.50 -16.06
CA ARG A 135 -3.73 -2.36 -15.96
C ARG A 135 -3.32 -1.41 -14.84
N ILE A 136 -2.86 -1.95 -13.70
CA ILE A 136 -2.46 -1.14 -12.56
C ILE A 136 -1.30 -0.18 -12.90
N SER A 137 -0.30 -0.62 -13.68
CA SER A 137 0.83 0.23 -14.07
C SER A 137 0.45 1.32 -15.06
N ARG A 138 -0.54 1.05 -15.93
CA ARG A 138 -1.04 2.05 -16.88
C ARG A 138 -1.87 3.14 -16.19
N GLU A 139 -2.69 2.77 -15.21
CA GLU A 139 -3.64 3.69 -14.58
C GLU A 139 -3.09 4.42 -13.35
N ALA A 140 -2.17 3.80 -12.60
CA ALA A 140 -1.66 4.36 -11.37
C ALA A 140 -1.08 5.78 -11.49
N PRO A 141 -0.29 6.13 -12.52
CA PRO A 141 0.25 7.49 -12.64
C PRO A 141 -0.83 8.58 -12.74
N ALA A 142 -1.87 8.34 -13.53
CA ALA A 142 -2.95 9.31 -13.73
C ALA A 142 -3.85 9.44 -12.49
N VAL A 143 -4.21 8.32 -11.88
CA VAL A 143 -5.02 8.28 -10.64
C VAL A 143 -4.27 8.96 -9.50
N LEU A 144 -2.98 8.65 -9.35
CA LEU A 144 -2.13 9.27 -8.34
C LEU A 144 -1.98 10.78 -8.57
N ALA A 145 -1.87 11.23 -9.82
CA ALA A 145 -1.82 12.64 -10.16
C ALA A 145 -3.09 13.39 -9.72
N LEU A 146 -4.26 12.75 -9.79
CA LEU A 146 -5.51 13.32 -9.25
C LEU A 146 -5.45 13.48 -7.73
N TYR A 147 -5.01 12.44 -7.02
CA TYR A 147 -4.83 12.49 -5.57
C TYR A 147 -3.87 13.61 -5.16
N LEU A 148 -2.67 13.66 -5.77
CA LEU A 148 -1.65 14.65 -5.44
C LEU A 148 -2.10 16.09 -5.73
N ARG A 149 -2.92 16.31 -6.78
CA ARG A 149 -3.53 17.62 -7.03
C ARG A 149 -4.52 18.02 -5.95
N ALA A 150 -5.32 17.06 -5.46
CA ALA A 150 -6.32 17.33 -4.42
C ALA A 150 -5.69 17.76 -3.09
N ILE A 151 -4.52 17.24 -2.75
CA ILE A 151 -3.84 17.53 -1.48
C ILE A 151 -2.82 18.68 -1.56
N ARG A 152 -2.42 19.07 -2.79
CA ARG A 152 -1.42 20.12 -2.99
C ARG A 152 -1.94 21.47 -2.53
N ARG A 153 -1.08 22.24 -1.85
CA ARG A 153 -1.37 23.64 -1.57
C ARG A 153 -1.51 24.41 -2.89
N HIS A 154 -2.62 25.12 -3.02
CA HIS A 154 -2.82 26.08 -4.10
C HIS A 154 -2.27 27.45 -3.66
N PRO A 155 -1.69 28.23 -4.58
CA PRO A 155 -1.21 29.57 -4.29
C PRO A 155 -2.32 30.53 -3.85
#